data_fbaa744f178fc35ef30d8c9cb83f3caf
#
_entry.id   fbaa744f178fc35ef30d8c9cb83f3caf
#
_cell.length_a   1.000
_cell.length_b   1.000
_cell.length_c   1.000
_cell.angle_alpha   90.00
_cell.angle_beta   90.00
_cell.angle_gamma   90.00
#
_symmetry.space_group_name_H-M   'P 1'
#
loop_
_entity.id
_entity.type
_entity.pdbx_description
1 polymer ?
#
loop_
_entity_poly.entity_id
_entity_poly.type
_entity_poly.pdbx_seq_one_letter_code
_entity_poly.pdbx_strand_id
1 'polypeptide(L)'
;MNRPVGTATRGTTNPNRLRRMDRWIAHAHGPALRRSDPAPVAVDLGYGAAPWTAVELLRRLRTADPRCEVVGIEIAPARVAAAEPYEREGLTFRHGGFEVPTAERPALIRAANVLRQYDEDEVAAVWARLCDRLAPGGLLVEGTCDEIGRRHVWVALGPEGPRTVTFATRLGSLERPSDLAERLPKALIHRNVPGEPVHAFLRDFDRAWAAAAPYASLGARQRWIKAVADLAGAWPLTDDRRRWRQGEVTVEWAALAPSRG
;
A
#
# COMPACT_ATOMS: atom_id res chain seq x y z
N MET A 1 -11.55 28.95 -1.86
CA MET A 1 -10.98 27.58 -1.60
C MET A 1 -11.57 26.65 -2.63
N ASN A 2 -10.73 25.94 -3.40
CA ASN A 2 -11.23 24.95 -4.36
C ASN A 2 -11.89 23.78 -3.61
N ARG A 3 -12.98 23.25 -4.18
CA ARG A 3 -13.68 22.10 -3.62
C ARG A 3 -12.73 20.88 -3.64
N PRO A 4 -12.62 20.09 -2.54
CA PRO A 4 -11.84 18.86 -2.52
C PRO A 4 -12.25 17.89 -3.63
N VAL A 5 -11.26 17.20 -4.20
CA VAL A 5 -11.48 16.22 -5.28
C VAL A 5 -11.49 14.81 -4.71
N GLY A 6 -12.61 14.11 -4.92
CA GLY A 6 -12.80 12.74 -4.45
C GLY A 6 -14.08 12.56 -3.65
N THR A 7 -14.23 11.36 -3.07
CA THR A 7 -15.40 10.95 -2.28
C THR A 7 -14.96 10.42 -0.92
N ALA A 8 -15.70 10.74 0.14
CA ALA A 8 -15.39 10.28 1.49
C ALA A 8 -15.40 8.75 1.57
N THR A 9 -14.35 8.18 2.14
CA THR A 9 -14.25 6.73 2.33
C THR A 9 -15.26 6.23 3.36
N ARG A 10 -15.82 5.04 3.12
CA ARG A 10 -16.68 4.34 4.07
C ARG A 10 -15.81 3.43 4.94
N GLY A 11 -16.07 3.38 6.24
CA GLY A 11 -15.45 2.42 7.14
C GLY A 11 -14.79 3.03 8.38
N THR A 12 -14.45 2.14 9.30
CA THR A 12 -13.75 2.45 10.55
C THR A 12 -12.25 2.38 10.35
N THR A 13 -11.50 3.18 11.09
CA THR A 13 -10.04 3.12 11.13
C THR A 13 -9.62 2.48 12.44
N ASN A 14 -8.98 1.30 12.35
CA ASN A 14 -8.46 0.57 13.50
C ASN A 14 -6.96 0.81 13.68
N PRO A 15 -6.46 0.88 14.94
CA PRO A 15 -5.03 0.91 15.20
C PRO A 15 -4.30 -0.30 14.62
N ASN A 16 -3.04 -0.11 14.21
CA ASN A 16 -2.18 -1.12 13.61
C ASN A 16 -2.64 -1.73 12.27
N ARG A 17 -3.75 -1.25 11.71
CA ARG A 17 -4.32 -1.76 10.47
C ARG A 17 -3.32 -1.71 9.31
N LEU A 18 -2.56 -0.61 9.17
CA LEU A 18 -1.61 -0.41 8.07
C LEU A 18 -0.17 -0.78 8.41
N ARG A 19 0.10 -1.36 9.58
CA ARG A 19 1.44 -1.65 10.08
C ARG A 19 2.33 -2.42 9.09
N ARG A 20 1.78 -3.31 8.26
CA ARG A 20 2.56 -4.07 7.26
C ARG A 20 3.03 -3.15 6.15
N MET A 21 2.11 -2.38 5.57
CA MET A 21 2.39 -1.39 4.54
C MET A 21 3.42 -0.37 5.05
N ASP A 22 3.25 0.17 6.26
CA ASP A 22 4.17 1.14 6.85
C ASP A 22 5.58 0.59 7.05
N ARG A 23 5.70 -0.67 7.48
CA ARG A 23 7.01 -1.33 7.61
C ARG A 23 7.67 -1.56 6.26
N TRP A 24 6.89 -1.91 5.25
CA TRP A 24 7.38 -2.05 3.90
C TRP A 24 7.85 -0.68 3.37
N ILE A 25 7.05 0.37 3.52
CA ILE A 25 7.40 1.75 3.12
C ILE A 25 8.71 2.19 3.77
N ALA A 26 8.83 2.06 5.09
CA ALA A 26 10.02 2.46 5.82
C ALA A 26 11.28 1.68 5.36
N HIS A 27 11.11 0.42 4.94
CA HIS A 27 12.21 -0.38 4.39
C HIS A 27 12.53 0.01 2.94
N ALA A 28 11.54 0.00 2.06
CA ALA A 28 11.74 0.17 0.62
C ALA A 28 12.07 1.63 0.25
N HIS A 29 11.43 2.60 0.92
CA HIS A 29 11.57 4.03 0.63
C HIS A 29 12.41 4.81 1.65
N GLY A 30 12.72 4.23 2.79
CA GLY A 30 13.53 4.84 3.84
C GLY A 30 14.86 5.43 3.36
N PRO A 31 15.63 4.75 2.50
CA PRO A 31 16.85 5.32 1.93
C PRO A 31 16.62 6.61 1.12
N ALA A 32 15.49 6.72 0.40
CA ALA A 32 15.14 7.93 -0.34
C ALA A 32 14.73 9.06 0.61
N LEU A 33 13.94 8.75 1.65
CA LEU A 33 13.54 9.73 2.67
C LEU A 33 14.76 10.37 3.34
N ARG A 34 15.77 9.57 3.73
CA ARG A 34 17.00 10.09 4.35
C ARG A 34 17.79 11.04 3.46
N ARG A 35 17.68 10.90 2.14
CA ARG A 35 18.36 11.78 1.18
C ARG A 35 17.55 13.01 0.79
N SER A 36 16.31 13.11 1.26
CA SER A 36 15.46 14.27 0.96
C SER A 36 16.02 15.54 1.61
N ASP A 37 16.04 16.60 0.83
CA ASP A 37 16.32 17.96 1.26
C ASP A 37 15.35 18.88 0.51
N PRO A 38 14.50 19.61 1.20
CA PRO A 38 14.28 19.70 2.66
C PRO A 38 13.76 18.40 3.30
N ALA A 39 13.42 18.47 4.61
CA ALA A 39 12.85 17.35 5.37
C ALA A 39 11.65 16.72 4.64
N PRO A 40 11.57 15.36 4.58
CA PRO A 40 10.56 14.70 3.77
C PRO A 40 9.16 14.81 4.38
N VAL A 41 8.22 15.28 3.56
CA VAL A 41 6.78 15.28 3.89
C VAL A 41 6.14 14.02 3.33
N ALA A 42 5.39 13.31 4.17
CA ALA A 42 4.54 12.20 3.79
C ALA A 42 3.06 12.56 3.96
N VAL A 43 2.22 12.03 3.10
CA VAL A 43 0.76 12.20 3.15
C VAL A 43 0.08 10.88 3.47
N ASP A 44 -0.81 10.91 4.46
CA ASP A 44 -1.81 9.85 4.67
C ASP A 44 -3.15 10.30 4.09
N LEU A 45 -3.43 9.88 2.88
CA LEU A 45 -4.60 10.31 2.11
C LEU A 45 -5.81 9.45 2.46
N GLY A 46 -6.88 10.09 2.92
CA GLY A 46 -8.12 9.41 3.33
C GLY A 46 -7.93 8.57 4.58
N TYR A 47 -7.34 9.13 5.64
CA TYR A 47 -7.07 8.41 6.89
C TYR A 47 -8.36 7.90 7.59
N GLY A 48 -9.53 8.40 7.18
CA GLY A 48 -10.83 7.90 7.63
C GLY A 48 -11.34 8.50 8.94
N ALA A 49 -12.11 7.71 9.69
CA ALA A 49 -12.85 8.21 10.86
C ALA A 49 -11.97 8.56 12.07
N ALA A 50 -10.72 8.08 12.13
CA ALA A 50 -9.81 8.34 13.24
C ALA A 50 -8.37 8.48 12.74
N PRO A 51 -7.53 9.31 13.39
CA PRO A 51 -6.19 9.68 12.90
C PRO A 51 -5.11 8.63 13.13
N TRP A 52 -5.47 7.43 13.58
CA TRP A 52 -4.53 6.39 14.00
C TRP A 52 -3.51 6.04 12.93
N THR A 53 -3.94 5.95 11.67
CA THR A 53 -3.05 5.57 10.57
C THR A 53 -1.99 6.65 10.30
N ALA A 54 -2.34 7.94 10.36
CA ALA A 54 -1.39 9.04 10.22
C ALA A 54 -0.41 9.12 11.41
N VAL A 55 -0.91 8.93 12.63
CA VAL A 55 -0.09 8.85 13.86
C VAL A 55 0.92 7.72 13.77
N GLU A 56 0.49 6.55 13.33
CA GLU A 56 1.34 5.35 13.20
C GLU A 56 2.35 5.49 12.07
N LEU A 57 1.95 6.13 10.95
CA LEU A 57 2.83 6.42 9.83
C LEU A 57 3.99 7.31 10.28
N LEU A 58 3.70 8.44 10.96
CA LEU A 58 4.74 9.33 11.49
C LEU A 58 5.74 8.55 12.35
N ARG A 59 5.22 7.81 13.34
CA ARG A 59 6.07 6.99 14.22
C ARG A 59 6.96 6.03 13.43
N ARG A 60 6.42 5.44 12.37
CA ARG A 60 7.14 4.47 11.55
C ARG A 60 8.19 5.15 10.67
N LEU A 61 7.85 6.25 10.00
CA LEU A 61 8.77 6.96 9.11
C LEU A 61 9.95 7.57 9.90
N ARG A 62 9.70 8.05 11.11
CA ARG A 62 10.76 8.55 12.00
C ARG A 62 11.77 7.49 12.45
N THR A 63 11.47 6.20 12.28
CA THR A 63 12.50 5.15 12.43
C THR A 63 13.46 5.09 11.24
N ALA A 64 13.08 5.63 10.09
CA ALA A 64 13.93 5.74 8.90
C ALA A 64 14.63 7.09 8.84
N ASP A 65 13.89 8.18 9.08
CA ASP A 65 14.43 9.54 9.19
C ASP A 65 13.64 10.32 10.24
N PRO A 66 14.27 10.79 11.34
CA PRO A 66 13.60 11.52 12.41
C PRO A 66 13.00 12.87 11.97
N ARG A 67 13.46 13.44 10.85
CA ARG A 67 12.94 14.69 10.28
C ARG A 67 11.59 14.53 9.56
N CYS A 68 11.15 13.28 9.30
CA CYS A 68 9.89 13.04 8.60
C CYS A 68 8.72 13.75 9.26
N GLU A 69 7.90 14.35 8.41
CA GLU A 69 6.61 14.95 8.74
C GLU A 69 5.49 14.20 8.04
N VAL A 70 4.30 14.18 8.66
CA VAL A 70 3.10 13.58 8.08
C VAL A 70 1.95 14.58 8.05
N VAL A 71 1.30 14.68 6.92
CA VAL A 71 0.05 15.40 6.73
C VAL A 71 -1.06 14.39 6.51
N GLY A 72 -2.00 14.27 7.45
CA GLY A 72 -3.24 13.52 7.27
C GLY A 72 -4.21 14.36 6.41
N ILE A 73 -4.69 13.81 5.30
CA ILE A 73 -5.65 14.49 4.43
C ILE A 73 -6.96 13.70 4.44
N GLU A 74 -8.07 14.39 4.70
CA GLU A 74 -9.41 13.78 4.69
C GLU A 74 -10.42 14.75 4.05
N ILE A 75 -11.33 14.20 3.26
CA ILE A 75 -12.31 14.98 2.51
C ILE A 75 -13.54 15.36 3.36
N ALA A 76 -13.78 14.67 4.47
CA ALA A 76 -14.88 14.96 5.37
C ALA A 76 -14.45 15.96 6.46
N PRO A 77 -14.96 17.22 6.47
CA PRO A 77 -14.52 18.25 7.42
C PRO A 77 -14.67 17.84 8.89
N ALA A 78 -15.74 17.11 9.21
CA ALA A 78 -15.97 16.63 10.59
C ALA A 78 -14.87 15.66 11.07
N ARG A 79 -14.28 14.86 10.16
CA ARG A 79 -13.17 13.96 10.49
C ARG A 79 -11.85 14.73 10.66
N VAL A 80 -11.67 15.81 9.91
CA VAL A 80 -10.51 16.70 10.10
C VAL A 80 -10.59 17.37 11.46
N ALA A 81 -11.71 17.97 11.82
CA ALA A 81 -11.92 18.58 13.14
C ALA A 81 -11.72 17.57 14.28
N ALA A 82 -12.19 16.32 14.13
CA ALA A 82 -11.98 15.26 15.11
C ALA A 82 -10.50 14.83 15.25
N ALA A 83 -9.67 15.10 14.24
CA ALA A 83 -8.25 14.77 14.25
C ALA A 83 -7.37 15.89 14.82
N GLU A 84 -7.81 17.16 14.81
CA GLU A 84 -7.05 18.32 15.32
C GLU A 84 -6.43 18.10 16.73
N PRO A 85 -7.11 17.47 17.71
CA PRO A 85 -6.51 17.24 19.03
C PRO A 85 -5.28 16.31 19.01
N TYR A 86 -5.03 15.62 17.90
CA TYR A 86 -3.88 14.73 17.70
C TYR A 86 -2.71 15.41 16.97
N GLU A 87 -2.85 16.66 16.57
CA GLU A 87 -1.76 17.45 15.98
C GLU A 87 -0.61 17.62 16.96
N ARG A 88 0.58 17.57 16.42
CA ARG A 88 1.84 17.74 17.16
C ARG A 88 2.99 17.99 16.20
N GLU A 89 4.17 18.22 16.72
CA GLU A 89 5.38 18.39 15.91
C GLU A 89 5.55 17.28 14.86
N GLY A 90 5.52 17.69 13.59
CA GLY A 90 5.62 16.82 12.43
C GLY A 90 4.34 16.05 12.08
N LEU A 91 3.18 16.35 12.71
CA LEU A 91 1.89 15.80 12.34
C LEU A 91 0.81 16.87 12.29
N THR A 92 0.23 17.06 11.12
CA THR A 92 -0.89 17.98 10.91
C THR A 92 -2.02 17.31 10.14
N PHE A 93 -3.24 17.85 10.23
CA PHE A 93 -4.39 17.36 9.49
C PHE A 93 -4.98 18.46 8.60
N ARG A 94 -5.38 18.08 7.39
CA ARG A 94 -5.91 19.04 6.41
C ARG A 94 -7.16 18.50 5.71
N HIS A 95 -8.08 19.42 5.46
CA HIS A 95 -9.22 19.16 4.60
C HIS A 95 -8.77 19.16 3.14
N GLY A 96 -9.04 18.07 2.43
CA GLY A 96 -8.64 17.91 1.03
C GLY A 96 -8.90 16.51 0.51
N GLY A 97 -8.53 16.30 -0.75
CA GLY A 97 -8.66 15.05 -1.48
C GLY A 97 -7.47 14.79 -2.41
N PHE A 98 -7.74 14.35 -3.63
CA PHE A 98 -6.69 14.01 -4.61
C PHE A 98 -5.86 15.19 -5.12
N GLU A 99 -6.25 16.44 -4.81
CA GLU A 99 -5.43 17.63 -5.05
C GLU A 99 -4.23 17.73 -4.10
N VAL A 100 -4.24 16.96 -3.00
CA VAL A 100 -3.14 16.90 -2.02
C VAL A 100 -2.65 18.29 -1.62
N PRO A 101 -3.42 19.05 -0.78
CA PRO A 101 -3.14 20.45 -0.46
C PRO A 101 -1.99 20.60 0.55
N THR A 102 -0.78 20.22 0.14
CA THR A 102 0.47 20.42 0.89
C THR A 102 1.25 21.59 0.30
N ALA A 103 2.00 22.32 1.14
CA ALA A 103 2.86 23.41 0.70
C ALA A 103 3.99 22.86 -0.17
N GLU A 104 4.66 21.82 0.33
CA GLU A 104 5.73 21.11 -0.38
C GLU A 104 5.19 19.89 -1.13
N ARG A 105 5.90 19.47 -2.15
CA ARG A 105 5.63 18.23 -2.85
C ARG A 105 6.00 17.05 -1.93
N PRO A 106 5.07 16.15 -1.62
CA PRO A 106 5.36 15.05 -0.70
C PRO A 106 6.35 14.03 -1.30
N ALA A 107 7.27 13.56 -0.48
CA ALA A 107 8.15 12.45 -0.80
C ALA A 107 7.42 11.09 -0.78
N LEU A 108 6.27 11.04 -0.09
CA LEU A 108 5.44 9.84 0.03
C LEU A 108 3.96 10.25 0.05
N ILE A 109 3.15 9.54 -0.72
CA ILE A 109 1.68 9.53 -0.56
C ILE A 109 1.27 8.09 -0.27
N ARG A 110 0.53 7.86 0.82
CA ARG A 110 -0.11 6.59 1.13
C ARG A 110 -1.62 6.74 0.99
N ALA A 111 -2.25 5.94 0.13
CA ALA A 111 -3.69 5.90 -0.12
C ALA A 111 -4.21 4.47 0.13
N ALA A 112 -4.59 4.16 1.37
CA ALA A 112 -5.03 2.82 1.75
C ALA A 112 -6.56 2.71 1.84
N ASN A 113 -7.15 1.79 1.08
CA ASN A 113 -8.60 1.57 0.92
C ASN A 113 -9.37 2.77 0.34
N VAL A 114 -8.69 3.72 -0.26
CA VAL A 114 -9.29 4.94 -0.81
C VAL A 114 -9.99 4.64 -2.13
N LEU A 115 -9.31 3.97 -3.06
CA LEU A 115 -9.85 3.72 -4.41
C LEU A 115 -10.84 2.55 -4.50
N ARG A 116 -11.09 1.82 -3.42
CA ARG A 116 -12.05 0.70 -3.43
C ARG A 116 -13.47 1.07 -3.87
N GLN A 117 -13.87 2.31 -3.65
CA GLN A 117 -15.22 2.81 -3.94
C GLN A 117 -15.34 3.50 -5.31
N TYR A 118 -14.23 3.65 -6.04
CA TYR A 118 -14.20 4.24 -7.37
C TYR A 118 -14.36 3.16 -8.44
N ASP A 119 -14.68 3.56 -9.66
CA ASP A 119 -14.71 2.63 -10.80
C ASP A 119 -13.29 2.35 -11.32
N GLU A 120 -13.11 1.21 -12.00
CA GLU A 120 -11.78 0.77 -12.47
C GLU A 120 -11.16 1.76 -13.45
N ASP A 121 -11.96 2.35 -14.32
CA ASP A 121 -11.55 3.33 -15.33
C ASP A 121 -11.10 4.67 -14.74
N GLU A 122 -11.54 5.01 -13.52
CA GLU A 122 -11.09 6.21 -12.81
C GLU A 122 -9.67 6.06 -12.21
N VAL A 123 -9.22 4.82 -11.96
CA VAL A 123 -7.98 4.57 -11.21
C VAL A 123 -6.77 5.19 -11.87
N ALA A 124 -6.61 5.03 -13.18
CA ALA A 124 -5.45 5.54 -13.91
C ALA A 124 -5.35 7.08 -13.82
N ALA A 125 -6.48 7.78 -13.93
CA ALA A 125 -6.51 9.24 -13.82
C ALA A 125 -6.19 9.72 -12.39
N VAL A 126 -6.68 9.00 -11.37
CA VAL A 126 -6.35 9.31 -9.97
C VAL A 126 -4.88 9.04 -9.68
N TRP A 127 -4.33 7.92 -10.14
CA TRP A 127 -2.90 7.62 -9.98
C TRP A 127 -2.03 8.70 -10.64
N ALA A 128 -2.32 9.09 -11.89
CA ALA A 128 -1.58 10.15 -12.57
C ALA A 128 -1.60 11.45 -11.76
N ARG A 129 -2.79 11.89 -11.31
CA ARG A 129 -2.96 13.09 -10.49
C ARG A 129 -2.15 13.05 -9.19
N LEU A 130 -2.15 11.92 -8.48
CA LEU A 130 -1.40 11.77 -7.24
C LEU A 130 0.11 11.71 -7.50
N CYS A 131 0.54 11.02 -8.55
CA CYS A 131 1.95 10.96 -8.96
C CYS A 131 2.48 12.34 -9.37
N ASP A 132 1.67 13.17 -10.04
CA ASP A 132 2.02 14.56 -10.39
C ASP A 132 2.28 15.45 -9.16
N ARG A 133 1.75 15.05 -7.99
CA ARG A 133 1.99 15.78 -6.73
C ARG A 133 3.28 15.36 -6.04
N LEU A 134 3.87 14.21 -6.39
CA LEU A 134 5.07 13.70 -5.74
C LEU A 134 6.29 14.59 -5.99
N ALA A 135 7.17 14.68 -4.99
CA ALA A 135 8.51 15.20 -5.17
C ALA A 135 9.32 14.31 -6.15
N PRO A 136 10.40 14.82 -6.75
CA PRO A 136 11.30 13.98 -7.55
C PRO A 136 11.76 12.75 -6.76
N GLY A 137 11.62 11.57 -7.36
CA GLY A 137 11.91 10.29 -6.67
C GLY A 137 10.92 9.89 -5.58
N GLY A 138 9.81 10.61 -5.45
CA GLY A 138 8.74 10.30 -4.50
C GLY A 138 8.00 9.00 -4.82
N LEU A 139 7.21 8.52 -3.87
CA LEU A 139 6.49 7.26 -3.93
C LEU A 139 5.01 7.45 -3.58
N LEU A 140 4.14 6.94 -4.43
CA LEU A 140 2.74 6.68 -4.10
C LEU A 140 2.59 5.19 -3.76
N VAL A 141 1.96 4.89 -2.62
CA VAL A 141 1.57 3.54 -2.22
C VAL A 141 0.05 3.50 -2.12
N GLU A 142 -0.58 2.90 -3.13
CA GLU A 142 -2.03 2.73 -3.18
C GLU A 142 -2.39 1.26 -3.01
N GLY A 143 -3.38 0.96 -2.17
CA GLY A 143 -3.79 -0.42 -1.99
C GLY A 143 -4.91 -0.62 -1.00
N THR A 144 -5.16 -1.89 -0.70
CA THR A 144 -6.24 -2.30 0.18
C THR A 144 -5.76 -3.22 1.29
N CYS A 145 -6.46 -3.19 2.41
CA CYS A 145 -6.25 -4.13 3.50
C CYS A 145 -7.59 -4.55 4.13
N ASP A 146 -7.57 -5.62 4.89
CA ASP A 146 -8.70 -5.99 5.74
C ASP A 146 -8.78 -5.07 6.98
N GLU A 147 -9.82 -5.24 7.79
CA GLU A 147 -10.13 -4.35 8.91
C GLU A 147 -9.06 -4.35 10.01
N ILE A 148 -8.31 -5.43 10.16
CA ILE A 148 -7.31 -5.62 11.22
C ILE A 148 -5.89 -5.81 10.70
N GLY A 149 -5.67 -5.58 9.40
CA GLY A 149 -4.35 -5.59 8.79
C GLY A 149 -3.67 -6.95 8.70
N ARG A 150 -4.44 -8.03 8.50
CA ARG A 150 -3.89 -9.37 8.27
C ARG A 150 -3.55 -9.64 6.83
N ARG A 151 -4.36 -9.11 5.90
CA ARG A 151 -4.22 -9.27 4.45
C ARG A 151 -4.14 -7.92 3.79
N HIS A 152 -3.14 -7.71 2.94
CA HIS A 152 -2.90 -6.48 2.21
C HIS A 152 -2.45 -6.77 0.80
N VAL A 153 -2.86 -5.95 -0.14
CA VAL A 153 -2.23 -5.85 -1.47
C VAL A 153 -2.11 -4.37 -1.81
N TRP A 154 -0.94 -3.94 -2.27
CA TRP A 154 -0.72 -2.56 -2.70
C TRP A 154 0.15 -2.47 -3.94
N VAL A 155 -0.04 -1.42 -4.69
CA VAL A 155 0.79 -0.99 -5.82
C VAL A 155 1.71 0.12 -5.33
N ALA A 156 2.98 0.04 -5.68
CA ALA A 156 3.94 1.11 -5.51
C ALA A 156 4.13 1.82 -6.86
N LEU A 157 3.91 3.14 -6.88
CA LEU A 157 4.00 3.97 -8.08
C LEU A 157 5.05 5.07 -7.88
N GLY A 158 5.80 5.34 -8.92
CA GLY A 158 6.64 6.54 -9.04
C GLY A 158 5.97 7.57 -9.94
N PRO A 159 6.65 8.71 -10.20
CA PRO A 159 6.17 9.71 -11.15
C PRO A 159 5.90 9.13 -12.55
N GLU A 160 6.59 8.07 -12.95
CA GLU A 160 6.44 7.41 -14.26
C GLU A 160 5.28 6.39 -14.29
N GLY A 161 4.62 6.16 -13.15
CA GLY A 161 3.52 5.21 -13.02
C GLY A 161 3.83 4.00 -12.13
N PRO A 162 3.03 2.93 -12.24
CA PRO A 162 3.12 1.76 -11.37
C PRO A 162 4.40 0.94 -11.65
N ARG A 163 5.05 0.52 -10.56
CA ARG A 163 6.34 -0.21 -10.58
C ARG A 163 6.20 -1.64 -10.09
N THR A 164 5.54 -1.83 -8.95
CA THR A 164 5.44 -3.15 -8.30
C THR A 164 4.10 -3.35 -7.63
N VAL A 165 3.74 -4.62 -7.44
CA VAL A 165 2.61 -5.05 -6.60
C VAL A 165 3.15 -5.89 -5.45
N THR A 166 2.77 -5.57 -4.23
CA THR A 166 3.13 -6.34 -3.04
C THR A 166 1.90 -7.02 -2.45
N PHE A 167 2.00 -8.32 -2.26
CA PHE A 167 1.05 -9.14 -1.52
C PHE A 167 1.61 -9.40 -0.13
N ALA A 168 0.84 -9.10 0.91
CA ALA A 168 1.31 -9.23 2.29
C ALA A 168 0.24 -9.86 3.19
N THR A 169 0.66 -10.80 4.03
CA THR A 169 -0.25 -11.52 4.91
C THR A 169 0.34 -11.81 6.29
N ARG A 170 -0.53 -12.00 7.28
CA ARG A 170 -0.17 -12.69 8.51
C ARG A 170 -0.17 -14.19 8.23
N LEU A 171 0.99 -14.80 8.22
CA LEU A 171 1.20 -16.19 7.78
C LEU A 171 0.30 -17.21 8.47
N GLY A 172 -0.05 -17.04 9.74
CA GLY A 172 -0.94 -17.95 10.47
C GLY A 172 -2.44 -17.75 10.19
N SER A 173 -2.82 -16.85 9.27
CA SER A 173 -4.23 -16.59 8.92
C SER A 173 -4.54 -16.84 7.44
N LEU A 174 -3.60 -17.43 6.69
CA LEU A 174 -3.73 -17.72 5.27
C LEU A 174 -3.96 -19.21 5.06
N GLU A 175 -5.02 -19.58 4.38
CA GLU A 175 -5.24 -20.95 3.92
C GLU A 175 -4.46 -21.20 2.63
N ARG A 176 -4.58 -20.28 1.68
CA ARG A 176 -3.87 -20.27 0.40
C ARG A 176 -3.57 -18.84 -0.07
N PRO A 177 -2.56 -18.63 -0.91
CA PRO A 177 -2.19 -17.32 -1.42
C PRO A 177 -3.32 -16.55 -2.13
N SER A 178 -4.19 -17.25 -2.89
CA SER A 178 -5.32 -16.63 -3.57
C SER A 178 -6.37 -16.02 -2.64
N ASP A 179 -6.34 -16.29 -1.33
CA ASP A 179 -7.15 -15.57 -0.34
C ASP A 179 -6.85 -14.06 -0.33
N LEU A 180 -5.67 -13.65 -0.83
CA LEU A 180 -5.30 -12.26 -0.98
C LEU A 180 -6.05 -11.55 -2.11
N ALA A 181 -6.71 -12.29 -3.01
CA ALA A 181 -7.48 -11.73 -4.11
C ALA A 181 -8.58 -10.76 -3.63
N GLU A 182 -9.18 -11.02 -2.47
CA GLU A 182 -10.19 -10.14 -1.88
C GLU A 182 -9.66 -8.74 -1.52
N ARG A 183 -8.34 -8.59 -1.46
CA ARG A 183 -7.63 -7.34 -1.15
C ARG A 183 -6.88 -6.76 -2.35
N LEU A 184 -7.09 -7.27 -3.54
CA LEU A 184 -6.54 -6.65 -4.74
C LEU A 184 -6.99 -5.19 -4.85
N PRO A 185 -6.08 -4.26 -5.21
CA PRO A 185 -6.42 -2.89 -5.54
C PRO A 185 -7.45 -2.82 -6.67
N LYS A 186 -8.15 -1.70 -6.78
CA LYS A 186 -9.22 -1.53 -7.76
C LYS A 186 -8.77 -1.78 -9.20
N ALA A 187 -7.55 -1.45 -9.54
CA ALA A 187 -6.95 -1.73 -10.84
C ALA A 187 -6.83 -3.22 -11.20
N LEU A 188 -6.91 -4.13 -10.20
CA LEU A 188 -6.64 -5.56 -10.39
C LEU A 188 -7.80 -6.47 -9.98
N ILE A 189 -8.71 -6.00 -9.11
CA ILE A 189 -9.70 -6.89 -8.50
C ILE A 189 -10.67 -7.49 -9.53
N HIS A 190 -11.09 -6.71 -10.53
CA HIS A 190 -11.97 -7.19 -11.59
C HIS A 190 -11.21 -7.94 -12.69
N ARG A 191 -9.88 -7.86 -12.67
CA ARG A 191 -8.97 -8.58 -13.57
C ARG A 191 -8.56 -9.96 -13.04
N ASN A 192 -9.03 -10.36 -11.86
CA ASN A 192 -8.78 -11.70 -11.34
C ASN A 192 -9.71 -12.74 -11.99
N VAL A 193 -9.62 -12.87 -13.30
CA VAL A 193 -10.39 -13.81 -14.13
C VAL A 193 -9.47 -14.59 -15.07
N PRO A 194 -9.85 -15.80 -15.51
CA PRO A 194 -9.04 -16.58 -16.44
C PRO A 194 -8.62 -15.77 -17.69
N GLY A 195 -7.34 -15.88 -18.03
CA GLY A 195 -6.73 -15.11 -19.13
C GLY A 195 -5.96 -13.87 -18.68
N GLU A 196 -6.23 -13.34 -17.50
CA GLU A 196 -5.54 -12.17 -16.97
C GLU A 196 -4.28 -12.54 -16.17
N PRO A 197 -3.20 -11.72 -16.23
CA PRO A 197 -1.94 -12.01 -15.57
C PRO A 197 -2.03 -12.16 -14.05
N VAL A 198 -2.81 -11.32 -13.37
CA VAL A 198 -2.97 -11.39 -11.91
C VAL A 198 -3.65 -12.70 -11.50
N HIS A 199 -4.59 -13.22 -12.29
CA HIS A 199 -5.21 -14.52 -12.06
C HIS A 199 -4.20 -15.66 -12.22
N ALA A 200 -3.38 -15.61 -13.29
CA ALA A 200 -2.31 -16.58 -13.51
C ALA A 200 -1.30 -16.59 -12.36
N PHE A 201 -0.88 -15.41 -11.89
CA PHE A 201 0.01 -15.26 -10.73
C PHE A 201 -0.55 -15.93 -9.47
N LEU A 202 -1.80 -15.63 -9.10
CA LEU A 202 -2.42 -16.20 -7.90
C LEU A 202 -2.60 -17.71 -8.01
N ARG A 203 -2.98 -18.20 -9.18
CA ARG A 203 -3.07 -19.64 -9.47
C ARG A 203 -1.72 -20.34 -9.33
N ASP A 204 -0.66 -19.77 -9.87
CA ASP A 204 0.69 -20.32 -9.79
C ASP A 204 1.23 -20.25 -8.37
N PHE A 205 0.88 -19.21 -7.61
CA PHE A 205 1.22 -19.11 -6.20
C PHE A 205 0.49 -20.17 -5.36
N ASP A 206 -0.79 -20.43 -5.62
CA ASP A 206 -1.54 -21.53 -4.98
C ASP A 206 -0.90 -22.90 -5.28
N ARG A 207 -0.44 -23.11 -6.52
CA ARG A 207 0.26 -24.33 -6.91
C ARG A 207 1.60 -24.48 -6.16
N ALA A 208 2.39 -23.42 -6.07
CA ALA A 208 3.64 -23.41 -5.30
C ALA A 208 3.39 -23.62 -3.80
N TRP A 209 2.31 -23.05 -3.27
CA TRP A 209 1.88 -23.25 -1.87
C TRP A 209 1.45 -24.70 -1.60
N ALA A 210 0.73 -25.32 -2.52
CA ALA A 210 0.35 -26.72 -2.42
C ALA A 210 1.59 -27.65 -2.48
N ALA A 211 2.51 -27.40 -3.40
CA ALA A 211 3.77 -28.15 -3.50
C ALA A 211 4.65 -27.98 -2.24
N ALA A 212 4.59 -26.83 -1.58
CA ALA A 212 5.28 -26.58 -0.31
C ALA A 212 4.58 -27.15 0.93
N ALA A 213 3.49 -27.95 0.78
CA ALA A 213 2.76 -28.55 1.92
C ALA A 213 3.65 -29.35 2.89
N PRO A 214 4.66 -30.12 2.48
CA PRO A 214 5.55 -30.85 3.41
C PRO A 214 6.28 -29.92 4.40
N TYR A 215 6.52 -28.67 4.03
CA TYR A 215 7.17 -27.67 4.90
C TYR A 215 6.25 -27.12 6.00
N ALA A 216 4.95 -27.46 5.99
CA ALA A 216 4.00 -27.02 7.02
C ALA A 216 4.39 -27.54 8.42
N SER A 217 5.04 -28.70 8.53
CA SER A 217 5.59 -29.25 9.77
C SER A 217 6.66 -28.35 10.41
N LEU A 218 7.34 -27.53 9.59
CA LEU A 218 8.33 -26.53 10.03
C LEU A 218 7.69 -25.15 10.31
N GLY A 219 6.38 -25.05 10.21
CA GLY A 219 5.59 -23.86 10.44
C GLY A 219 5.28 -23.05 9.17
N ALA A 220 4.20 -22.26 9.24
CA ALA A 220 3.66 -21.49 8.11
C ALA A 220 4.69 -20.59 7.42
N ARG A 221 5.68 -20.06 8.18
CA ARG A 221 6.74 -19.22 7.62
C ARG A 221 7.65 -20.01 6.67
N GLN A 222 8.04 -21.21 7.02
CA GLN A 222 8.92 -22.02 6.16
C GLN A 222 8.19 -22.48 4.91
N ARG A 223 6.91 -22.85 5.03
CA ARG A 223 6.06 -23.17 3.89
C ARG A 223 5.93 -21.98 2.93
N TRP A 224 5.68 -20.77 3.47
CA TRP A 224 5.59 -19.54 2.68
C TRP A 224 6.91 -19.25 1.95
N ILE A 225 8.05 -19.28 2.65
CA ILE A 225 9.36 -19.02 2.04
C ILE A 225 9.65 -20.00 0.91
N LYS A 226 9.30 -21.28 1.09
CA LYS A 226 9.49 -22.30 0.05
C LYS A 226 8.59 -22.02 -1.15
N ALA A 227 7.30 -21.73 -0.93
CA ALA A 227 6.36 -21.42 -2.00
C ALA A 227 6.79 -20.18 -2.79
N VAL A 228 7.23 -19.11 -2.10
CA VAL A 228 7.73 -17.89 -2.77
C VAL A 228 9.03 -18.15 -3.53
N ALA A 229 9.94 -18.99 -3.00
CA ALA A 229 11.15 -19.36 -3.72
C ALA A 229 10.85 -20.13 -5.02
N ASP A 230 9.85 -21.00 -5.01
CA ASP A 230 9.41 -21.71 -6.22
C ASP A 230 8.73 -20.75 -7.21
N LEU A 231 7.92 -19.80 -6.70
CA LEU A 231 7.26 -18.78 -7.52
C LEU A 231 8.28 -17.86 -8.22
N ALA A 232 9.40 -17.54 -7.56
CA ALA A 232 10.48 -16.71 -8.10
C ALA A 232 11.14 -17.31 -9.37
N GLY A 233 11.00 -18.61 -9.62
CA GLY A 233 11.46 -19.25 -10.84
C GLY A 233 10.63 -18.91 -12.10
N ALA A 234 9.39 -18.45 -11.89
CA ALA A 234 8.44 -18.18 -12.98
C ALA A 234 8.00 -16.71 -13.05
N TRP A 235 8.16 -15.94 -11.98
CA TRP A 235 7.66 -14.58 -11.87
C TRP A 235 8.78 -13.61 -11.43
N PRO A 236 8.83 -12.36 -11.96
CA PRO A 236 9.86 -11.38 -11.64
C PRO A 236 9.62 -10.77 -10.25
N LEU A 237 10.02 -11.50 -9.22
CA LEU A 237 9.95 -11.01 -7.84
C LEU A 237 11.10 -10.03 -7.59
N THR A 238 10.80 -8.92 -6.91
CA THR A 238 11.75 -7.82 -6.66
C THR A 238 12.26 -7.76 -5.24
N ASP A 239 11.68 -8.53 -4.32
CA ASP A 239 12.08 -8.59 -2.92
C ASP A 239 12.92 -9.84 -2.60
N ASP A 240 13.55 -9.82 -1.42
CA ASP A 240 14.41 -10.89 -0.92
C ASP A 240 13.75 -11.71 0.21
N ARG A 241 14.46 -12.74 0.66
CA ARG A 241 14.02 -13.62 1.75
C ARG A 241 13.77 -12.88 3.08
N ARG A 242 14.29 -11.66 3.30
CA ARG A 242 14.01 -10.87 4.51
C ARG A 242 12.56 -10.41 4.48
N ARG A 243 12.07 -10.00 3.31
CA ARG A 243 10.68 -9.60 3.12
C ARG A 243 9.75 -10.83 3.12
N TRP A 244 10.15 -11.90 2.47
CA TRP A 244 9.38 -13.16 2.48
C TRP A 244 9.12 -13.68 3.91
N ARG A 245 10.10 -13.56 4.82
CA ARG A 245 9.95 -13.91 6.25
C ARG A 245 8.88 -13.09 6.97
N GLN A 246 8.51 -11.93 6.44
CA GLN A 246 7.45 -11.08 6.97
C GLN A 246 6.06 -11.42 6.42
N GLY A 247 5.99 -12.41 5.52
CA GLY A 247 4.76 -12.78 4.81
C GLY A 247 4.45 -11.82 3.66
N GLU A 248 5.48 -11.32 3.01
CA GLU A 248 5.40 -10.39 1.88
C GLU A 248 6.01 -11.02 0.64
N VAL A 249 5.47 -10.69 -0.52
CA VAL A 249 6.04 -10.97 -1.83
C VAL A 249 5.72 -9.81 -2.76
N THR A 250 6.76 -9.29 -3.42
CA THR A 250 6.64 -8.16 -4.33
C THR A 250 7.03 -8.62 -5.73
N VAL A 251 6.19 -8.28 -6.71
CA VAL A 251 6.35 -8.64 -8.12
C VAL A 251 6.30 -7.38 -8.98
N GLU A 252 7.00 -7.36 -10.09
CA GLU A 252 6.97 -6.25 -11.03
C GLU A 252 5.54 -6.02 -11.56
N TRP A 253 5.12 -4.75 -11.60
CA TRP A 253 3.80 -4.37 -12.14
C TRP A 253 3.59 -4.89 -13.55
N ALA A 254 4.60 -4.78 -14.41
CA ALA A 254 4.51 -5.17 -15.81
C ALA A 254 4.09 -6.65 -15.99
N ALA A 255 4.42 -7.52 -15.03
CA ALA A 255 4.02 -8.92 -15.05
C ALA A 255 2.57 -9.18 -14.61
N LEU A 256 1.93 -8.20 -13.95
CA LEU A 256 0.54 -8.31 -13.44
C LEU A 256 -0.41 -7.31 -14.08
N ALA A 257 0.11 -6.37 -14.86
CA ALA A 257 -0.70 -5.35 -15.51
C ALA A 257 -1.85 -5.98 -16.29
N PRO A 258 -3.06 -5.40 -16.24
CA PRO A 258 -4.18 -5.87 -17.03
C PRO A 258 -3.82 -6.03 -18.50
N SER A 259 -4.29 -7.10 -19.14
CA SER A 259 -4.17 -7.28 -20.58
C SER A 259 -4.81 -6.10 -21.28
N ARG A 260 -4.10 -5.54 -22.27
CA ARG A 260 -4.70 -4.50 -23.12
C ARG A 260 -5.82 -5.15 -23.91
N GLY A 261 -7.05 -4.72 -23.66
CA GLY A 261 -8.20 -5.13 -24.44
C GLY A 261 -8.14 -4.59 -25.86
#